data_14ac0b037b0e7db7b809ea693bc2b22f
#
_entry.id   14ac0b037b0e7db7b809ea693bc2b22f
#
_cell.length_a   1.000
_cell.length_b   1.000
_cell.length_c   1.000
_cell.angle_alpha   90.00
_cell.angle_beta   90.00
_cell.angle_gamma   90.00
#
_symmetry.space_group_name_H-M   'P 1'
#
loop_
_entity.id
_entity.type
_entity.pdbx_description
1 polymer ?
#
loop_
_entity_poly.entity_id
_entity_poly.type
_entity_poly.pdbx_seq_one_letter_code
_entity_poly.pdbx_strand_id
1 'polypeptide(L)'
;TGQVDIYNFGPYNHLGAQARSMMPSISPIRVIPEMSAVLEGNLTVYNPQTGGQWETVSLVDRTMSWAVTVRDRFPASINGSARMAFDIKTLKFISDAGPFKMTSQNHEGILWEAGTKQILTWDVAQTDMAPIETKFVSVFLSTDGGANFDTRLLSSTPNDGEEVITVPGGVSSDKVRIKIVPDNSIYFAVNSHDIVIKSAPFILTFDSYDQE
;
A
#
# COMPACT_ATOMS: atom_id res chain seq x y z
N THR A 1 28.99 6.94 -4.51
CA THR A 1 27.88 6.05 -4.91
C THR A 1 28.39 4.62 -4.87
N GLY A 2 27.93 3.83 -3.88
CA GLY A 2 28.30 2.42 -3.79
C GLY A 2 27.68 1.64 -4.96
N GLN A 3 28.49 0.85 -5.66
CA GLN A 3 27.99 -0.11 -6.62
C GLN A 3 27.32 -1.24 -5.88
N VAL A 4 26.14 -1.68 -6.34
CA VAL A 4 25.34 -2.75 -5.73
C VAL A 4 25.36 -3.96 -6.66
N ASP A 5 25.65 -5.12 -6.11
CA ASP A 5 25.69 -6.40 -6.78
C ASP A 5 24.95 -7.48 -5.95
N ILE A 6 24.97 -8.72 -6.43
CA ILE A 6 24.29 -9.86 -5.75
C ILE A 6 24.85 -10.17 -4.36
N TYR A 7 26.05 -9.71 -4.01
CA TYR A 7 26.71 -10.02 -2.74
C TYR A 7 26.46 -8.97 -1.67
N ASN A 8 26.11 -7.74 -2.08
CA ASN A 8 25.94 -6.62 -1.15
C ASN A 8 24.55 -5.99 -1.21
N PHE A 9 23.63 -6.48 -2.05
CA PHE A 9 22.26 -6.03 -2.06
C PHE A 9 21.52 -6.53 -0.83
N GLY A 10 20.81 -5.63 -0.16
CA GLY A 10 20.00 -6.02 0.99
C GLY A 10 19.53 -4.82 1.82
N PRO A 11 18.63 -5.09 2.79
CA PRO A 11 18.00 -4.05 3.60
C PRO A 11 18.98 -3.32 4.55
N TYR A 12 20.11 -3.93 4.89
CA TYR A 12 21.12 -3.33 5.78
C TYR A 12 22.21 -2.55 5.03
N ASN A 13 22.13 -2.46 3.71
CA ASN A 13 23.09 -1.69 2.95
C ASN A 13 22.85 -0.19 3.12
N HIS A 14 23.83 0.53 3.66
CA HIS A 14 23.75 1.98 3.85
C HIS A 14 23.93 2.77 2.55
N LEU A 15 24.48 2.17 1.51
CA LEU A 15 24.80 2.80 0.24
C LEU A 15 24.21 2.04 -0.94
N GLY A 16 24.09 2.71 -2.07
CA GLY A 16 23.62 2.10 -3.30
C GLY A 16 22.09 2.00 -3.42
N ALA A 17 21.63 1.44 -4.52
CA ALA A 17 20.22 1.33 -4.84
C ALA A 17 19.56 0.14 -4.09
N GLN A 18 18.34 0.32 -3.67
CA GLN A 18 17.48 -0.74 -3.08
C GLN A 18 16.26 -1.07 -3.95
N ALA A 19 16.19 -0.50 -5.13
CA ALA A 19 15.27 -0.85 -6.19
C ALA A 19 15.90 -0.51 -7.54
N ARG A 20 15.36 -1.10 -8.59
CA ARG A 20 15.79 -0.84 -9.97
C ARG A 20 14.72 -0.08 -10.75
N SER A 21 15.12 0.48 -11.88
CA SER A 21 14.20 1.09 -12.82
C SER A 21 13.22 0.05 -13.36
N MET A 22 11.96 0.46 -13.51
CA MET A 22 10.90 -0.37 -14.08
C MET A 22 10.57 0.08 -15.50
N MET A 23 9.93 -0.83 -16.25
CA MET A 23 9.35 -0.47 -17.53
C MET A 23 8.32 0.65 -17.34
N PRO A 24 8.23 1.60 -18.30
CA PRO A 24 7.27 2.68 -18.22
C PRO A 24 5.84 2.18 -18.06
N SER A 25 5.08 2.77 -17.14
CA SER A 25 3.67 2.50 -16.91
C SER A 25 2.84 3.76 -17.15
N ILE A 26 1.55 3.60 -17.43
CA ILE A 26 0.59 4.70 -17.44
C ILE A 26 0.17 5.10 -16.00
N SER A 27 0.35 4.21 -15.03
CA SER A 27 0.10 4.52 -13.62
C SER A 27 1.12 5.52 -13.08
N PRO A 28 0.69 6.59 -12.42
CA PRO A 28 1.59 7.54 -11.78
C PRO A 28 2.14 7.02 -10.43
N ILE A 29 1.68 5.86 -9.97
CA ILE A 29 2.02 5.29 -8.67
C ILE A 29 3.07 4.21 -8.84
N ARG A 30 4.11 4.28 -8.01
CA ARG A 30 5.14 3.25 -7.84
C ARG A 30 5.17 2.78 -6.40
N VAL A 31 4.96 1.49 -6.18
CA VAL A 31 5.10 0.82 -4.88
C VAL A 31 6.47 0.12 -4.84
N ILE A 32 7.16 0.21 -3.72
CA ILE A 32 8.48 -0.41 -3.51
C ILE A 32 8.50 -1.10 -2.15
N PRO A 33 8.74 -2.42 -2.13
CA PRO A 33 8.78 -3.36 -3.26
C PRO A 33 7.46 -3.36 -4.04
N GLU A 34 7.42 -4.05 -5.18
CA GLU A 34 6.18 -4.21 -5.95
C GLU A 34 5.02 -4.70 -5.09
N MET A 35 3.79 -4.28 -5.41
CA MET A 35 2.61 -4.58 -4.60
C MET A 35 2.41 -6.10 -4.38
N SER A 36 2.74 -6.93 -5.36
CA SER A 36 2.73 -8.39 -5.21
C SER A 36 3.61 -8.88 -4.07
N ALA A 37 4.83 -8.35 -3.97
CA ALA A 37 5.76 -8.68 -2.88
C ALA A 37 5.25 -8.16 -1.52
N VAL A 38 4.61 -6.97 -1.50
CA VAL A 38 3.98 -6.44 -0.28
C VAL A 38 2.86 -7.36 0.20
N LEU A 39 1.98 -7.80 -0.71
CA LEU A 39 0.85 -8.68 -0.39
C LEU A 39 1.28 -10.08 0.09
N GLU A 40 2.45 -10.55 -0.35
CA GLU A 40 3.08 -11.79 0.07
C GLU A 40 3.92 -11.63 1.36
N GLY A 41 4.10 -10.40 1.86
CA GLY A 41 4.96 -10.12 3.02
C GLY A 41 6.46 -10.12 2.70
N ASN A 42 6.85 -10.19 1.43
CA ASN A 42 8.24 -10.23 0.95
C ASN A 42 8.84 -8.81 0.85
N LEU A 43 8.93 -8.12 1.98
CA LEU A 43 9.38 -6.72 2.03
C LEU A 43 10.89 -6.56 1.94
N THR A 44 11.65 -7.60 2.28
CA THR A 44 13.11 -7.57 2.31
C THR A 44 13.70 -8.70 1.49
N VAL A 45 14.73 -8.38 0.71
CA VAL A 45 15.46 -9.33 -0.11
C VAL A 45 16.95 -9.20 0.16
N TYR A 46 17.61 -10.34 0.35
CA TYR A 46 19.04 -10.45 0.56
C TYR A 46 19.66 -11.22 -0.60
N ASN A 47 20.76 -10.71 -1.15
CA ASN A 47 21.54 -11.39 -2.16
C ASN A 47 20.66 -12.05 -3.25
N PRO A 48 19.85 -11.26 -3.98
CA PRO A 48 18.88 -11.81 -4.92
C PRO A 48 19.57 -12.56 -6.04
N GLN A 49 18.97 -13.66 -6.46
CA GLN A 49 19.44 -14.41 -7.62
C GLN A 49 19.20 -13.62 -8.91
N THR A 50 19.98 -13.91 -9.93
CA THR A 50 19.76 -13.34 -11.27
C THR A 50 18.33 -13.62 -11.73
N GLY A 51 17.60 -12.59 -12.13
CA GLY A 51 16.19 -12.68 -12.50
C GLY A 51 15.20 -12.64 -11.34
N GLY A 52 15.65 -12.66 -10.08
CA GLY A 52 14.82 -12.52 -8.89
C GLY A 52 14.41 -11.08 -8.59
N GLN A 53 13.73 -10.92 -7.45
CA GLN A 53 13.33 -9.61 -6.94
C GLN A 53 14.55 -8.81 -6.51
N TRP A 54 14.69 -7.60 -7.06
CA TRP A 54 15.75 -6.64 -6.72
C TRP A 54 15.15 -5.38 -6.10
N GLU A 55 14.24 -5.56 -5.16
CA GLU A 55 13.61 -4.50 -4.39
C GLU A 55 13.52 -4.89 -2.93
N THR A 56 13.94 -4.00 -2.06
CA THR A 56 13.94 -4.21 -0.61
C THR A 56 13.66 -2.90 0.10
N VAL A 57 12.91 -2.94 1.20
CA VAL A 57 12.86 -1.81 2.12
C VAL A 57 14.17 -1.71 2.91
N SER A 58 14.51 -0.50 3.34
CA SER A 58 15.67 -0.28 4.21
C SER A 58 15.33 -0.61 5.66
N LEU A 59 16.23 -1.31 6.33
CA LEU A 59 16.19 -1.54 7.78
C LEU A 59 17.25 -0.72 8.54
N VAL A 60 17.87 0.24 7.85
CA VAL A 60 18.89 1.14 8.44
C VAL A 60 18.57 2.57 8.06
N ASP A 61 19.01 3.48 8.90
CA ASP A 61 18.95 4.91 8.61
C ASP A 61 19.74 5.23 7.36
N ARG A 62 19.07 5.85 6.41
CA ARG A 62 19.71 6.32 5.19
C ARG A 62 18.87 7.33 4.45
N THR A 63 19.52 8.06 3.57
CA THR A 63 18.86 8.97 2.64
C THR A 63 19.03 8.47 1.22
N MET A 64 17.97 8.41 0.44
CA MET A 64 17.97 7.99 -0.96
C MET A 64 17.33 9.05 -1.84
N SER A 65 17.91 9.27 -3.01
CA SER A 65 17.32 10.13 -4.04
C SER A 65 16.67 9.27 -5.12
N TRP A 66 15.41 9.57 -5.41
CA TRP A 66 14.58 8.89 -6.38
C TRP A 66 14.27 9.83 -7.54
N ALA A 67 14.51 9.39 -8.76
CA ALA A 67 14.17 10.12 -9.96
C ALA A 67 12.88 9.57 -10.57
N VAL A 68 11.92 10.45 -10.86
CA VAL A 68 10.72 10.15 -11.63
C VAL A 68 10.87 10.79 -13.00
N THR A 69 10.70 10.00 -14.06
CA THR A 69 10.75 10.49 -15.43
C THR A 69 9.41 10.28 -16.10
N VAL A 70 8.85 11.35 -16.66
CA VAL A 70 7.59 11.33 -17.42
C VAL A 70 7.93 11.59 -18.91
N ARG A 71 7.32 10.82 -19.80
CA ARG A 71 7.46 10.92 -21.25
C ARG A 71 6.10 10.93 -21.91
N ASP A 72 5.90 11.80 -22.89
CA ASP A 72 4.63 11.94 -23.62
C ASP A 72 4.39 10.83 -24.66
N ARG A 73 5.39 9.95 -24.89
CA ARG A 73 5.35 8.87 -25.91
C ARG A 73 5.01 9.38 -27.33
N PHE A 74 5.25 10.65 -27.63
CA PHE A 74 4.99 11.19 -28.95
C PHE A 74 5.83 10.46 -30.01
N PRO A 75 5.22 9.97 -31.12
CA PRO A 75 5.98 9.28 -32.17
C PRO A 75 6.99 10.21 -32.80
N ALA A 76 8.24 9.80 -32.87
CA ALA A 76 9.33 10.59 -33.48
C ALA A 76 9.19 10.83 -35.00
N SER A 77 8.18 10.24 -35.63
CA SER A 77 7.97 10.28 -37.09
C SER A 77 7.15 11.48 -37.59
N ILE A 78 6.58 12.27 -36.71
CA ILE A 78 5.77 13.45 -37.06
C ILE A 78 6.52 14.67 -36.51
N ASN A 79 6.67 15.73 -37.27
CA ASN A 79 7.42 16.98 -37.01
C ASN A 79 7.32 17.57 -35.58
N GLY A 80 7.51 16.77 -34.57
CA GLY A 80 7.48 17.12 -33.14
C GLY A 80 8.56 16.38 -32.37
N SER A 81 9.13 17.04 -31.38
CA SER A 81 10.10 16.44 -30.46
C SER A 81 9.36 15.75 -29.32
N ALA A 82 9.72 14.49 -29.04
CA ALA A 82 9.29 13.82 -27.82
C ALA A 82 9.65 14.68 -26.59
N ARG A 83 8.71 14.86 -25.69
CA ARG A 83 8.89 15.64 -24.47
C ARG A 83 9.18 14.73 -23.30
N MET A 84 10.09 15.15 -22.46
CA MET A 84 10.46 14.48 -21.23
C MET A 84 10.58 15.50 -20.11
N ALA A 85 10.06 15.14 -18.94
CA ALA A 85 10.31 15.86 -17.70
C ALA A 85 10.78 14.87 -16.65
N PHE A 86 11.61 15.34 -15.72
CA PHE A 86 11.99 14.54 -14.55
C PHE A 86 11.99 15.41 -13.29
N ASP A 87 11.81 14.75 -12.17
CA ASP A 87 11.95 15.35 -10.85
C ASP A 87 12.71 14.38 -9.94
N ILE A 88 13.40 14.92 -8.94
CA ILE A 88 14.15 14.13 -7.96
C ILE A 88 13.57 14.40 -6.57
N LYS A 89 13.19 13.33 -5.90
CA LYS A 89 12.73 13.36 -4.52
C LYS A 89 13.71 12.65 -3.60
N THR A 90 13.97 13.24 -2.47
CA THR A 90 14.82 12.66 -1.44
C THR A 90 13.94 12.03 -0.37
N LEU A 91 14.17 10.75 -0.08
CA LEU A 91 13.52 9.99 0.97
C LEU A 91 14.50 9.72 2.09
N LYS A 92 14.07 9.95 3.32
CA LYS A 92 14.83 9.61 4.53
C LYS A 92 14.18 8.38 5.16
N PHE A 93 14.95 7.33 5.35
CA PHE A 93 14.56 6.12 6.07
C PHE A 93 15.00 6.27 7.52
N ILE A 94 14.10 5.94 8.45
CA ILE A 94 14.28 6.05 9.89
C ILE A 94 14.11 4.64 10.47
N SER A 95 15.17 4.06 11.00
CA SER A 95 15.17 2.70 11.53
C SER A 95 14.55 2.58 12.93
N ASP A 96 14.53 3.69 13.68
CA ASP A 96 13.99 3.73 15.03
C ASP A 96 12.45 3.80 15.07
N ALA A 97 11.81 4.03 13.92
CA ALA A 97 10.35 4.05 13.76
C ALA A 97 9.92 3.02 12.72
N GLY A 98 8.92 2.21 13.09
CA GLY A 98 8.43 1.13 12.21
C GLY A 98 8.84 -0.26 12.70
N PRO A 99 8.36 -1.31 12.02
CA PRO A 99 7.49 -1.24 10.86
C PRO A 99 6.04 -0.84 11.22
N PHE A 100 5.51 0.14 10.54
CA PHE A 100 4.07 0.45 10.56
C PHE A 100 3.32 -0.71 9.90
N LYS A 101 2.47 -1.41 10.63
CA LYS A 101 1.83 -2.64 10.14
C LYS A 101 0.43 -2.82 10.71
N MET A 102 -0.45 -3.44 9.94
CA MET A 102 -1.72 -3.92 10.47
C MET A 102 -1.50 -5.08 11.46
N THR A 103 -2.24 -5.06 12.56
CA THR A 103 -2.25 -6.11 13.59
C THR A 103 -3.53 -6.93 13.59
N SER A 104 -4.61 -6.39 13.02
CA SER A 104 -5.85 -7.13 12.76
C SER A 104 -5.93 -7.62 11.30
N GLN A 105 -6.88 -8.48 11.01
CA GLN A 105 -7.19 -9.08 9.70
C GLN A 105 -5.99 -9.81 9.06
N ASN A 106 -5.16 -10.45 9.87
CA ASN A 106 -3.92 -11.11 9.47
C ASN A 106 -3.97 -12.65 9.54
N HIS A 107 -5.14 -13.25 9.43
CA HIS A 107 -5.33 -14.71 9.38
C HIS A 107 -6.35 -15.08 8.31
N GLU A 108 -6.33 -16.32 7.89
CA GLU A 108 -7.31 -16.87 6.95
C GLU A 108 -8.71 -17.02 7.58
N GLY A 109 -9.72 -17.05 6.74
CA GLY A 109 -11.10 -17.35 7.15
C GLY A 109 -11.86 -16.18 7.75
N ILE A 110 -11.38 -14.95 7.63
CA ILE A 110 -12.11 -13.76 8.07
C ILE A 110 -13.32 -13.55 7.15
N LEU A 111 -14.49 -13.50 7.78
CA LEU A 111 -15.75 -13.24 7.11
C LEU A 111 -16.42 -12.00 7.66
N TRP A 112 -16.69 -11.04 6.80
CA TRP A 112 -17.44 -9.83 7.10
C TRP A 112 -18.79 -9.83 6.38
N GLU A 113 -19.75 -9.17 6.98
CA GLU A 113 -21.04 -8.88 6.36
C GLU A 113 -21.09 -7.40 5.96
N ALA A 114 -21.56 -7.13 4.75
CA ALA A 114 -21.71 -5.77 4.24
C ALA A 114 -22.68 -4.97 5.15
N GLY A 115 -22.33 -3.73 5.47
CA GLY A 115 -23.07 -2.86 6.38
C GLY A 115 -22.72 -3.02 7.86
N THR A 116 -21.93 -4.03 8.25
CA THR A 116 -21.53 -4.21 9.66
C THR A 116 -20.34 -3.35 10.04
N LYS A 117 -20.14 -3.13 11.34
CA LYS A 117 -18.97 -2.46 11.88
C LYS A 117 -17.86 -3.47 12.15
N GLN A 118 -16.63 -3.10 11.83
CA GLN A 118 -15.43 -3.89 12.09
C GLN A 118 -14.36 -3.02 12.74
N ILE A 119 -13.57 -3.61 13.61
CA ILE A 119 -12.45 -2.95 14.25
C ILE A 119 -11.18 -3.28 13.45
N LEU A 120 -10.45 -2.25 13.07
CA LEU A 120 -9.11 -2.35 12.51
C LEU A 120 -8.10 -1.93 13.56
N THR A 121 -7.00 -2.68 13.67
CA THR A 121 -5.88 -2.30 14.52
C THR A 121 -4.58 -2.34 13.75
N TRP A 122 -3.65 -1.46 14.15
CA TRP A 122 -2.30 -1.37 13.58
C TRP A 122 -1.29 -0.98 14.65
N ASP A 123 -0.05 -1.32 14.38
CA ASP A 123 1.07 -0.88 15.19
C ASP A 123 1.54 0.48 14.66
N VAL A 124 1.38 1.51 15.46
CA VAL A 124 1.83 2.88 15.16
C VAL A 124 3.36 2.94 15.05
N ALA A 125 4.07 2.09 15.80
CA ALA A 125 5.52 1.90 15.74
C ALA A 125 6.31 3.22 15.76
N GLN A 126 5.92 4.16 16.63
CA GLN A 126 6.53 5.50 16.81
C GLN A 126 6.45 6.40 15.57
N THR A 127 5.64 6.07 14.57
CA THR A 127 5.49 6.92 13.38
C THR A 127 4.72 8.22 13.66
N ASP A 128 4.01 8.31 14.76
CA ASP A 128 3.33 9.50 15.28
C ASP A 128 4.28 10.50 15.95
N MET A 129 5.53 10.09 16.21
CA MET A 129 6.58 10.88 16.86
C MET A 129 7.52 11.52 15.83
N ALA A 130 8.30 12.51 16.29
CA ALA A 130 9.39 13.09 15.49
C ALA A 130 10.44 12.02 15.15
N PRO A 131 11.02 12.03 13.95
CA PRO A 131 10.89 13.04 12.90
C PRO A 131 9.79 12.75 11.84
N ILE A 132 8.98 11.72 12.01
CA ILE A 132 7.94 11.32 11.03
C ILE A 132 6.65 12.12 11.26
N GLU A 133 6.17 12.19 12.51
CA GLU A 133 5.04 12.99 12.95
C GLU A 133 3.72 12.73 12.20
N THR A 134 3.44 11.50 11.85
CA THR A 134 2.17 11.09 11.26
C THR A 134 1.06 11.11 12.31
N LYS A 135 0.23 12.11 12.29
CA LYS A 135 -0.90 12.28 13.23
C LYS A 135 -2.20 11.65 12.73
N PHE A 136 -2.36 11.54 11.41
CA PHE A 136 -3.58 11.04 10.79
C PHE A 136 -3.26 10.03 9.70
N VAL A 137 -4.19 9.08 9.55
CA VAL A 137 -4.14 8.03 8.52
C VAL A 137 -5.49 7.94 7.81
N SER A 138 -5.48 7.45 6.59
CA SER A 138 -6.67 7.14 5.81
C SER A 138 -6.73 5.63 5.53
N VAL A 139 -7.94 5.07 5.47
CA VAL A 139 -8.17 3.64 5.29
C VAL A 139 -8.85 3.39 3.95
N PHE A 140 -8.32 2.43 3.21
CA PHE A 140 -8.81 2.04 1.89
C PHE A 140 -9.09 0.55 1.84
N LEU A 141 -10.06 0.18 1.01
CA LEU A 141 -10.46 -1.19 0.74
C LEU A 141 -10.21 -1.53 -0.73
N SER A 142 -9.70 -2.72 -0.95
CA SER A 142 -9.60 -3.40 -2.24
C SER A 142 -10.57 -4.57 -2.28
N THR A 143 -11.16 -4.84 -3.42
CA THR A 143 -12.03 -6.01 -3.67
C THR A 143 -11.43 -6.99 -4.69
N ASP A 144 -10.18 -6.75 -5.09
CA ASP A 144 -9.47 -7.48 -6.15
C ASP A 144 -8.11 -8.04 -5.71
N GLY A 145 -7.99 -8.39 -4.41
CA GLY A 145 -6.79 -8.97 -3.84
C GLY A 145 -5.65 -7.97 -3.59
N GLY A 146 -5.92 -6.66 -3.58
CA GLY A 146 -4.94 -5.62 -3.38
C GLY A 146 -4.33 -5.06 -4.67
N ALA A 147 -4.87 -5.41 -5.85
CA ALA A 147 -4.45 -4.82 -7.11
C ALA A 147 -4.81 -3.34 -7.18
N ASN A 148 -6.02 -2.98 -6.72
CA ASN A 148 -6.48 -1.59 -6.62
C ASN A 148 -7.10 -1.33 -5.25
N PHE A 149 -6.95 -0.09 -4.74
CA PHE A 149 -7.50 0.36 -3.46
C PHE A 149 -8.36 1.61 -3.70
N ASP A 150 -9.46 1.43 -4.44
CA ASP A 150 -10.28 2.53 -4.94
C ASP A 150 -11.36 2.99 -3.96
N THR A 151 -11.74 2.14 -3.00
CA THR A 151 -12.77 2.45 -2.01
C THR A 151 -12.15 3.01 -0.74
N ARG A 152 -12.37 4.30 -0.46
CA ARG A 152 -11.96 4.90 0.80
C ARG A 152 -13.00 4.60 1.87
N LEU A 153 -12.59 3.94 2.95
CA LEU A 153 -13.43 3.64 4.11
C LEU A 153 -13.43 4.79 5.11
N LEU A 154 -12.25 5.35 5.40
CA LEU A 154 -12.07 6.46 6.32
C LEU A 154 -11.07 7.47 5.76
N SER A 155 -11.26 8.72 6.11
CA SER A 155 -10.40 9.83 5.74
C SER A 155 -9.92 10.53 7.00
N SER A 156 -8.61 10.60 7.17
CA SER A 156 -7.97 11.42 8.21
C SER A 156 -8.42 11.07 9.64
N THR A 157 -8.37 9.77 9.99
CA THR A 157 -8.58 9.31 11.38
C THR A 157 -7.25 9.42 12.18
N PRO A 158 -7.28 9.57 13.52
CA PRO A 158 -6.07 9.60 14.33
C PRO A 158 -5.18 8.37 14.11
N ASN A 159 -3.87 8.56 14.14
CA ASN A 159 -2.90 7.47 14.10
C ASN A 159 -2.61 6.97 15.52
N ASP A 160 -3.61 6.37 16.16
CA ASP A 160 -3.58 5.89 17.56
C ASP A 160 -3.60 4.37 17.69
N GLY A 161 -3.64 3.65 16.56
CA GLY A 161 -3.52 2.20 16.51
C GLY A 161 -4.83 1.44 16.39
N GLU A 162 -6.01 2.10 16.44
CA GLU A 162 -7.30 1.45 16.33
C GLU A 162 -8.35 2.36 15.69
N GLU A 163 -9.24 1.79 14.90
CA GLU A 163 -10.40 2.51 14.38
C GLU A 163 -11.54 1.57 14.00
N VAL A 164 -12.76 2.07 14.11
CA VAL A 164 -13.97 1.36 13.71
C VAL A 164 -14.39 1.79 12.32
N ILE A 165 -14.42 0.83 11.39
CA ILE A 165 -14.93 1.05 10.05
C ILE A 165 -16.35 0.50 9.90
N THR A 166 -17.09 1.00 8.91
CA THR A 166 -18.30 0.35 8.40
C THR A 166 -17.98 -0.31 7.07
N VAL A 167 -18.25 -1.61 6.96
CA VAL A 167 -18.11 -2.36 5.71
C VAL A 167 -19.11 -1.80 4.70
N PRO A 168 -18.70 -1.38 3.51
CA PRO A 168 -19.61 -0.76 2.55
C PRO A 168 -20.76 -1.70 2.17
N GLY A 169 -21.99 -1.16 2.14
CA GLY A 169 -23.16 -1.88 1.64
C GLY A 169 -23.00 -2.24 0.15
N GLY A 170 -23.51 -3.40 -0.25
CA GLY A 170 -23.50 -3.85 -1.64
C GLY A 170 -22.14 -4.40 -2.12
N VAL A 171 -21.11 -4.42 -1.29
CA VAL A 171 -19.84 -5.10 -1.59
C VAL A 171 -19.96 -6.58 -1.31
N SER A 172 -19.51 -7.41 -2.28
CA SER A 172 -19.37 -8.86 -2.13
C SER A 172 -18.10 -9.28 -2.86
N SER A 173 -17.13 -9.82 -2.16
CA SER A 173 -15.87 -10.30 -2.72
C SER A 173 -15.21 -11.29 -1.76
N ASP A 174 -14.46 -12.24 -2.29
CA ASP A 174 -13.63 -13.19 -1.56
C ASP A 174 -12.14 -12.78 -1.52
N LYS A 175 -11.80 -11.62 -2.09
CA LYS A 175 -10.44 -11.12 -2.23
C LYS A 175 -10.31 -9.68 -1.72
N VAL A 176 -10.80 -9.46 -0.52
CA VAL A 176 -10.75 -8.11 0.06
C VAL A 176 -9.46 -7.90 0.83
N ARG A 177 -8.83 -6.74 0.61
CA ARG A 177 -7.67 -6.26 1.36
C ARG A 177 -7.94 -4.86 1.91
N ILE A 178 -7.32 -4.57 3.05
CA ILE A 178 -7.37 -3.26 3.70
C ILE A 178 -5.99 -2.64 3.66
N LYS A 179 -5.92 -1.36 3.29
CA LYS A 179 -4.69 -0.58 3.29
C LYS A 179 -4.86 0.65 4.17
N ILE A 180 -3.91 0.89 5.06
CA ILE A 180 -3.80 2.09 5.89
C ILE A 180 -2.66 2.94 5.36
N VAL A 181 -2.92 4.21 5.09
CA VAL A 181 -1.98 5.15 4.47
C VAL A 181 -1.89 6.40 5.34
N PRO A 182 -0.69 6.86 5.73
CA PRO A 182 -0.52 8.14 6.40
C PRO A 182 -0.86 9.31 5.49
N ASP A 183 -1.48 10.34 6.05
CA ASP A 183 -1.89 11.52 5.28
C ASP A 183 -0.72 12.42 4.87
N ASN A 184 0.41 12.35 5.59
CA ASN A 184 1.57 13.23 5.40
C ASN A 184 2.85 12.50 4.95
N SER A 185 2.77 11.20 4.63
CA SER A 185 3.95 10.39 4.29
C SER A 185 3.65 9.41 3.18
N ILE A 186 4.62 8.56 2.83
CA ILE A 186 4.57 7.67 1.67
C ILE A 186 4.55 6.18 2.03
N TYR A 187 4.73 5.83 3.31
CA TYR A 187 4.62 4.44 3.74
C TYR A 187 3.15 4.02 3.87
N PHE A 188 2.89 2.74 3.97
CA PHE A 188 1.55 2.20 4.20
C PHE A 188 1.63 0.79 4.79
N ALA A 189 0.52 0.30 5.30
CA ALA A 189 0.35 -1.08 5.72
C ALA A 189 -0.83 -1.72 4.97
N VAL A 190 -0.71 -3.02 4.69
CA VAL A 190 -1.79 -3.86 4.14
C VAL A 190 -1.93 -5.08 5.03
N ASN A 191 -3.15 -5.56 5.26
CA ASN A 191 -3.37 -6.82 5.96
C ASN A 191 -2.84 -8.00 5.14
N SER A 192 -2.43 -9.09 5.81
CA SER A 192 -1.69 -10.18 5.17
C SER A 192 -2.55 -11.23 4.47
N HIS A 193 -3.87 -11.30 4.76
CA HIS A 193 -4.76 -12.34 4.21
C HIS A 193 -6.01 -11.74 3.59
N ASP A 194 -6.61 -12.46 2.66
CA ASP A 194 -7.86 -12.05 2.06
C ASP A 194 -9.01 -12.14 3.07
N ILE A 195 -9.87 -11.14 3.04
CA ILE A 195 -11.11 -11.08 3.80
C ILE A 195 -12.25 -11.39 2.84
N VAL A 196 -13.18 -12.21 3.27
CA VAL A 196 -14.42 -12.46 2.51
C VAL A 196 -15.49 -11.49 2.99
N ILE A 197 -16.04 -10.70 2.08
CA ILE A 197 -17.24 -9.88 2.34
C ILE A 197 -18.44 -10.53 1.65
N LYS A 198 -19.49 -10.82 2.41
CA LYS A 198 -20.79 -11.24 1.88
C LYS A 198 -21.77 -10.07 1.91
N SER A 199 -22.58 -9.95 0.85
CA SER A 199 -23.69 -9.02 0.86
C SER A 199 -24.67 -9.40 1.98
N ALA A 200 -25.22 -8.37 2.67
CA ALA A 200 -26.31 -8.60 3.61
C ALA A 200 -27.50 -9.27 2.88
N PRO A 201 -28.21 -10.21 3.52
CA PRO A 201 -29.39 -10.80 2.92
C PRO A 201 -30.44 -9.72 2.66
N PHE A 202 -31.01 -9.72 1.46
CA PHE A 202 -32.09 -8.80 1.10
C PHE A 202 -33.38 -9.35 1.71
N ILE A 203 -33.92 -8.68 2.73
CA ILE A 203 -35.20 -9.04 3.34
C ILE A 203 -36.28 -8.16 2.71
N LEU A 204 -37.17 -8.77 1.93
CA LEU A 204 -38.39 -8.14 1.47
C LEU A 204 -39.42 -8.25 2.59
N THR A 205 -39.78 -7.16 3.24
CA THR A 205 -40.95 -7.05 4.07
C THR A 205 -42.09 -6.57 3.17
N PHE A 206 -43.10 -7.42 3.02
CA PHE A 206 -44.36 -7.00 2.41
C PHE A 206 -45.24 -6.48 3.54
N ASP A 207 -45.56 -5.19 3.54
CA ASP A 207 -46.69 -4.72 4.31
C ASP A 207 -47.98 -5.29 3.68
N SER A 208 -48.72 -6.07 4.41
CA SER A 208 -50.03 -6.52 3.98
C SER A 208 -50.92 -5.29 3.80
N TYR A 209 -51.27 -5.01 2.56
CA TYR A 209 -52.31 -4.02 2.27
C TYR A 209 -53.66 -4.68 2.64
N ASP A 210 -54.20 -4.32 3.79
CA ASP A 210 -55.58 -4.63 4.09
C ASP A 210 -56.46 -3.78 3.17
N GLN A 211 -57.08 -4.45 2.19
CA GLN A 211 -58.13 -3.83 1.37
C GLN A 211 -59.41 -3.89 2.20
N GLU A 212 -59.89 -2.76 2.73
CA GLU A 212 -61.26 -2.54 3.10
C GLU A 212 -62.17 -2.45 1.89
#